data_6193c2e5eec813f6b334dc7bef59b43b
#
_entry.id   6193c2e5eec813f6b334dc7bef59b43b
#
_cell.length_a   1.000
_cell.length_b   1.000
_cell.length_c   1.000
_cell.angle_alpha   90.00
_cell.angle_beta   90.00
_cell.angle_gamma   90.00
#
_symmetry.space_group_name_H-M   'P 1'
#
loop_
_entity.id
_entity.type
_entity.pdbx_description
1 polymer ?
#
loop_
_entity_poly.entity_id
_entity_poly.type
_entity_poly.pdbx_seq_one_letter_code
_entity_poly.pdbx_strand_id
1 'polypeptide(L)'
;MENINNYLDMISFPKHMRIKITASIYTAKRFFGEDIKINHIFISNWQNNDTYEYGDSLWIFTSNKIIEFLNFKVNNDDDAEEFKVYTLQSAILVSRIEYIHQEVSIEMQLPSGELIKLRGIGSNQSYLIDIHKELIGCN
;
A
#
# COMPACT_ATOMS: atom_id res chain seq x y z
N MET A 1 -5.96 1.67 14.08
CA MET A 1 -4.85 0.68 14.11
C MET A 1 -5.34 -0.76 14.06
N GLU A 2 -6.52 -1.01 14.56
CA GLU A 2 -7.09 -2.35 14.54
C GLU A 2 -7.23 -2.90 13.11
N ASN A 3 -7.71 -2.08 12.18
CA ASN A 3 -7.84 -2.49 10.78
C ASN A 3 -6.50 -2.82 10.13
N ILE A 4 -5.44 -2.12 10.54
CA ILE A 4 -4.10 -2.36 10.01
C ILE A 4 -3.59 -3.72 10.48
N ASN A 5 -3.77 -4.04 11.76
CA ASN A 5 -3.35 -5.33 12.28
C ASN A 5 -4.14 -6.47 11.64
N ASN A 6 -5.43 -6.29 11.40
CA ASN A 6 -6.24 -7.29 10.72
C ASN A 6 -5.73 -7.55 9.30
N TYR A 7 -5.38 -6.49 8.57
CA TYR A 7 -4.79 -6.63 7.25
C TYR A 7 -3.50 -7.43 7.31
N LEU A 8 -2.59 -7.06 8.22
CA LEU A 8 -1.30 -7.73 8.33
C LEU A 8 -1.45 -9.21 8.73
N ASP A 9 -2.42 -9.51 9.59
CA ASP A 9 -2.71 -10.90 9.96
C ASP A 9 -3.22 -11.70 8.75
N MET A 10 -4.09 -11.11 7.96
CA MET A 10 -4.69 -11.80 6.82
C MET A 10 -3.70 -12.11 5.71
N ILE A 11 -2.68 -11.28 5.55
CA ILE A 11 -1.63 -11.54 4.56
C ILE A 11 -0.44 -12.29 5.17
N SER A 12 -0.55 -12.70 6.43
CA SER A 12 0.50 -13.44 7.15
C SER A 12 1.80 -12.66 7.25
N PHE A 13 1.70 -11.35 7.47
CA PHE A 13 2.90 -10.52 7.65
C PHE A 13 3.54 -10.83 9.00
N PRO A 14 4.85 -11.08 9.07
CA PRO A 14 5.52 -11.49 10.31
C PRO A 14 5.38 -10.44 11.41
N LYS A 15 5.03 -10.90 12.61
CA LYS A 15 4.80 -9.98 13.73
C LYS A 15 6.05 -9.20 14.12
N HIS A 16 7.21 -9.85 14.07
CA HIS A 16 8.47 -9.20 14.47
C HIS A 16 8.90 -8.10 13.49
N MET A 17 8.29 -8.05 12.32
CA MET A 17 8.59 -7.02 11.32
C MET A 17 7.59 -5.88 11.29
N ARG A 18 6.54 -5.94 12.12
CA ARG A 18 5.50 -4.91 12.13
C ARG A 18 5.97 -3.58 12.69
N ILE A 19 7.10 -3.57 13.39
CA ILE A 19 7.70 -2.33 13.85
C ILE A 19 8.04 -1.40 12.69
N LYS A 20 8.40 -1.97 11.55
CA LYS A 20 8.70 -1.20 10.34
C LYS A 20 7.46 -0.49 9.81
N ILE A 21 6.31 -1.18 9.84
CA ILE A 21 5.02 -0.58 9.46
C ILE A 21 4.69 0.58 10.41
N THR A 22 4.83 0.34 11.71
CA THR A 22 4.56 1.36 12.73
C THR A 22 5.44 2.58 12.53
N ALA A 23 6.72 2.38 12.22
CA ALA A 23 7.65 3.47 11.97
C ALA A 23 7.24 4.29 10.74
N SER A 24 6.80 3.64 9.67
CA SER A 24 6.34 4.33 8.47
C SER A 24 5.06 5.14 8.74
N ILE A 25 4.14 4.59 9.51
CA ILE A 25 2.94 5.32 9.91
C ILE A 25 3.29 6.54 10.74
N TYR A 26 4.24 6.39 11.66
CA TYR A 26 4.71 7.51 12.48
C TYR A 26 5.32 8.60 11.60
N THR A 27 6.12 8.21 10.61
CA THR A 27 6.72 9.15 9.66
C THR A 27 5.62 9.90 8.90
N ALA A 28 4.60 9.20 8.42
CA ALA A 28 3.48 9.83 7.72
C ALA A 28 2.78 10.86 8.60
N LYS A 29 2.55 10.52 9.85
CA LYS A 29 1.91 11.46 10.79
C LYS A 29 2.79 12.67 11.07
N ARG A 30 4.10 12.46 11.14
CA ARG A 30 5.04 13.56 11.38
C ARG A 30 5.05 14.57 10.22
N PHE A 31 4.97 14.08 8.99
CA PHE A 31 5.06 14.97 7.81
C PHE A 31 3.71 15.53 7.39
N PHE A 32 2.60 14.85 7.69
CA PHE A 32 1.29 15.25 7.18
C PHE A 32 0.26 15.54 8.27
N GLY A 33 0.63 15.40 9.54
CA GLY A 33 -0.22 15.75 10.68
C GLY A 33 -0.58 14.54 11.53
N GLU A 34 -0.59 14.76 12.85
CA GLU A 34 -0.96 13.72 13.81
C GLU A 34 -2.38 13.20 13.61
N ASP A 35 -3.25 14.06 13.07
CA ASP A 35 -4.67 13.74 12.87
C ASP A 35 -4.96 13.11 11.51
N ILE A 36 -3.93 12.82 10.74
CA ILE A 36 -4.13 12.23 9.42
C ILE A 36 -4.89 10.91 9.56
N LYS A 37 -5.97 10.80 8.79
CA LYS A 37 -6.77 9.58 8.79
C LYS A 37 -6.26 8.64 7.73
N ILE A 38 -5.75 7.49 8.18
CA ILE A 38 -5.28 6.45 7.28
C ILE A 38 -6.43 5.50 7.00
N ASN A 39 -6.88 5.49 5.75
CA ASN A 39 -7.99 4.64 5.34
C ASN A 39 -7.53 3.22 5.07
N HIS A 40 -6.39 3.07 4.41
CA HIS A 40 -5.85 1.76 4.06
C HIS A 40 -4.34 1.80 4.06
N ILE A 41 -3.73 0.64 4.31
CA ILE A 41 -2.34 0.38 3.95
C ILE A 41 -2.32 -0.81 3.01
N PHE A 42 -1.30 -0.89 2.18
CA PHE A 42 -1.16 -1.98 1.24
C PHE A 42 0.31 -2.25 0.98
N ILE A 43 0.71 -3.52 1.05
CA ILE A 43 2.07 -3.94 0.74
C ILE A 43 2.02 -4.60 -0.63
N SER A 44 2.55 -3.90 -1.62
CA SER A 44 2.52 -4.37 -3.01
C SER A 44 3.56 -5.47 -3.22
N ASN A 45 3.21 -6.46 -4.02
CA ASN A 45 4.07 -7.62 -4.33
C ASN A 45 4.42 -8.50 -3.12
N TRP A 46 3.62 -8.40 -2.05
CA TRP A 46 3.88 -9.23 -0.88
C TRP A 46 3.65 -10.69 -1.20
N GLN A 47 4.67 -11.50 -0.90
CA GLN A 47 4.61 -12.95 -1.01
C GLN A 47 5.16 -13.54 0.28
N ASN A 48 4.38 -14.37 0.93
CA ASN A 48 4.81 -15.09 2.11
C ASN A 48 4.94 -16.56 1.74
N ASN A 49 6.17 -17.03 1.62
CA ASN A 49 6.44 -18.45 1.31
C ASN A 49 7.58 -18.97 2.18
N ASP A 50 7.89 -20.25 2.05
CA ASP A 50 8.85 -20.92 2.93
C ASP A 50 10.28 -20.46 2.70
N THR A 51 10.58 -19.85 1.56
CA THR A 51 11.96 -19.52 1.22
C THR A 51 12.32 -18.08 1.57
N TYR A 52 11.39 -17.12 1.37
CA TYR A 52 11.63 -15.74 1.73
C TYR A 52 10.32 -14.98 1.83
N GLU A 53 10.38 -13.84 2.54
CA GLU A 53 9.27 -12.95 2.73
C GLU A 53 9.73 -11.55 2.35
N TYR A 54 9.04 -10.92 1.40
CA TYR A 54 9.37 -9.55 1.06
C TYR A 54 8.18 -8.84 0.43
N GLY A 55 8.17 -7.54 0.61
CA GLY A 55 7.24 -6.66 -0.08
C GLY A 55 8.04 -5.65 -0.88
N ASP A 56 7.54 -5.26 -2.02
CA ASP A 56 8.22 -4.33 -2.91
C ASP A 56 8.10 -2.90 -2.40
N SER A 57 6.90 -2.50 -1.99
CA SER A 57 6.66 -1.17 -1.47
C SER A 57 5.48 -1.17 -0.52
N LEU A 58 5.50 -0.22 0.42
CA LEU A 58 4.41 0.03 1.34
C LEU A 58 3.66 1.28 0.87
N TRP A 59 2.35 1.17 0.77
CA TRP A 59 1.48 2.25 0.35
C TRP A 59 0.52 2.62 1.47
N ILE A 60 0.37 3.91 1.73
CA ILE A 60 -0.58 4.45 2.71
C ILE A 60 -1.58 5.31 1.97
N PHE A 61 -2.87 5.02 2.18
CA PHE A 61 -3.96 5.73 1.52
C PHE A 61 -4.71 6.57 2.54
N THR A 62 -4.81 7.86 2.27
CA THR A 62 -5.61 8.77 3.07
C THR A 62 -6.75 9.34 2.22
N SER A 63 -7.56 10.21 2.78
CA SER A 63 -8.69 10.78 2.04
C SER A 63 -8.26 11.64 0.85
N ASN A 64 -7.07 12.24 0.91
CA ASN A 64 -6.63 13.20 -0.11
C ASN A 64 -5.23 12.96 -0.64
N LYS A 65 -4.56 11.88 -0.24
CA LYS A 65 -3.21 11.58 -0.75
C LYS A 65 -2.89 10.10 -0.66
N ILE A 66 -1.95 9.71 -1.50
CA ILE A 66 -1.37 8.37 -1.49
C ILE A 66 0.10 8.53 -1.22
N ILE A 67 0.63 7.77 -0.27
CA ILE A 67 2.05 7.84 0.13
C ILE A 67 2.69 6.50 -0.19
N GLU A 68 3.74 6.53 -1.00
CA GLU A 68 4.51 5.34 -1.36
C GLU A 68 5.87 5.39 -0.68
N PHE A 69 6.17 4.38 0.14
CA PHE A 69 7.49 4.23 0.75
C PHE A 69 8.36 3.40 -0.18
N LEU A 70 9.32 4.05 -0.83
CA LEU A 70 10.05 3.48 -1.97
C LEU A 70 11.04 2.39 -1.58
N ASN A 71 11.64 2.50 -0.39
CA ASN A 71 12.67 1.57 0.05
C ASN A 71 12.17 0.59 1.10
N PHE A 72 10.86 0.32 1.08
CA PHE A 72 10.29 -0.61 2.04
C PHE A 72 10.63 -2.03 1.63
N LYS A 73 11.54 -2.65 2.38
CA LYS A 73 11.87 -4.06 2.22
C LYS A 73 11.92 -4.67 3.61
N VAL A 74 11.33 -5.84 3.74
CA VAL A 74 11.16 -6.49 5.02
C VAL A 74 12.50 -6.72 5.71
N ASN A 75 13.54 -7.07 4.95
CA ASN A 75 14.87 -7.38 5.48
C ASN A 75 15.88 -6.27 5.25
N ASN A 76 15.43 -5.05 5.02
CA ASN A 76 16.33 -3.93 4.79
C ASN A 76 16.72 -3.30 6.13
N ASP A 77 18.01 -3.28 6.43
CA ASP A 77 18.54 -2.67 7.65
C ASP A 77 18.84 -1.17 7.49
N ASP A 78 18.59 -0.63 6.31
CA ASP A 78 18.81 0.78 6.05
C ASP A 78 17.78 1.63 6.80
N ASP A 79 18.26 2.58 7.59
CA ASP A 79 17.40 3.46 8.37
C ASP A 79 16.79 4.59 7.55
N ALA A 80 17.25 4.81 6.33
CA ALA A 80 16.73 5.87 5.48
C ALA A 80 15.35 5.51 4.94
N GLU A 81 14.41 6.43 5.11
CA GLU A 81 13.08 6.32 4.52
C GLU A 81 12.96 7.32 3.39
N GLU A 82 12.57 6.83 2.22
CA GLU A 82 12.27 7.69 1.08
C GLU A 82 10.83 7.42 0.68
N PHE A 83 10.04 8.48 0.60
CA PHE A 83 8.64 8.30 0.24
C PHE A 83 8.21 9.34 -0.78
N LYS A 84 7.25 8.95 -1.62
CA LYS A 84 6.68 9.77 -2.66
C LYS A 84 5.22 10.02 -2.33
N VAL A 85 4.77 11.25 -2.51
CA VAL A 85 3.40 11.65 -2.18
C VAL A 85 2.65 12.00 -3.45
N TYR A 86 1.50 11.36 -3.63
CA TYR A 86 0.58 11.66 -4.72
C TYR A 86 -0.63 12.36 -4.12
N THR A 87 -0.89 13.58 -4.57
CA THR A 87 -2.05 14.34 -4.10
C THR A 87 -3.26 13.99 -4.95
N LEU A 88 -4.33 13.55 -4.29
CA LEU A 88 -5.58 13.22 -4.96
C LEU A 88 -6.47 14.44 -4.95
N GLN A 89 -6.54 15.14 -6.07
CA GLN A 89 -7.42 16.29 -6.21
C GLN A 89 -8.69 15.96 -7.00
N SER A 90 -8.68 14.85 -7.70
CA SER A 90 -9.81 14.41 -8.51
C SER A 90 -9.71 12.92 -8.75
N ALA A 91 -10.71 12.38 -9.39
CA ALA A 91 -10.80 10.95 -9.66
C ALA A 91 -9.65 10.46 -10.53
N ILE A 92 -9.32 9.18 -10.38
CA ILE A 92 -8.38 8.50 -11.23
C ILE A 92 -8.91 8.51 -12.67
N LEU A 93 -8.09 8.93 -13.63
CA LEU A 93 -8.51 9.08 -15.02
C LEU A 93 -8.68 7.74 -15.73
N VAL A 94 -7.72 6.83 -15.55
CA VAL A 94 -7.69 5.55 -16.24
C VAL A 94 -7.14 4.49 -15.31
N SER A 95 -7.79 3.33 -15.31
CA SER A 95 -7.27 2.15 -14.63
C SER A 95 -7.10 1.04 -15.63
N ARG A 96 -5.97 0.33 -15.54
CA ARG A 96 -5.75 -0.89 -16.31
C ARG A 96 -5.60 -2.04 -15.32
N ILE A 97 -6.43 -3.05 -15.47
CA ILE A 97 -6.47 -4.19 -14.56
C ILE A 97 -6.07 -5.43 -15.30
N GLU A 98 -5.09 -6.15 -14.75
CA GLU A 98 -4.72 -7.48 -15.23
C GLU A 98 -5.02 -8.48 -14.12
N TYR A 99 -5.80 -9.48 -14.44
CA TYR A 99 -6.20 -10.50 -13.49
C TYR A 99 -5.81 -11.85 -14.03
N ILE A 100 -4.83 -12.52 -13.41
CA ILE A 100 -4.33 -13.82 -13.83
C ILE A 100 -4.18 -14.71 -12.62
N HIS A 101 -4.96 -15.81 -12.59
CA HIS A 101 -4.90 -16.78 -11.50
C HIS A 101 -5.12 -16.11 -10.13
N GLN A 102 -4.08 -16.10 -9.31
CA GLN A 102 -4.17 -15.55 -7.96
C GLN A 102 -3.45 -14.20 -7.84
N GLU A 103 -3.34 -13.48 -8.94
CA GLU A 103 -2.67 -12.17 -8.96
C GLU A 103 -3.56 -11.13 -9.61
N VAL A 104 -3.58 -9.95 -8.99
CA VAL A 104 -4.24 -8.77 -9.55
C VAL A 104 -3.19 -7.68 -9.65
N SER A 105 -3.05 -7.11 -10.83
CA SER A 105 -2.20 -5.94 -11.04
C SER A 105 -3.08 -4.80 -11.50
N ILE A 106 -2.97 -3.64 -10.84
CA ILE A 106 -3.76 -2.46 -11.19
C ILE A 106 -2.81 -1.30 -11.42
N GLU A 107 -2.92 -0.71 -12.62
CA GLU A 107 -2.20 0.50 -12.98
C GLU A 107 -3.22 1.63 -13.06
N MET A 108 -2.99 2.69 -12.31
CA MET A 108 -3.88 3.83 -12.27
C MET A 108 -3.17 5.08 -12.73
N GLN A 109 -3.81 5.86 -13.59
CA GLN A 109 -3.28 7.13 -14.04
C GLN A 109 -3.98 8.26 -13.29
N LEU A 110 -3.18 9.12 -12.66
CA LEU A 110 -3.65 10.31 -11.96
C LEU A 110 -3.80 11.47 -12.93
N PRO A 111 -4.58 12.52 -12.56
CA PRO A 111 -4.71 13.71 -13.40
C PRO A 111 -3.39 14.38 -13.74
N SER A 112 -2.37 14.26 -12.90
CA SER A 112 -1.03 14.78 -13.16
C SER A 112 -0.30 14.04 -14.27
N GLY A 113 -0.82 12.89 -14.72
CA GLY A 113 -0.14 12.02 -15.67
C GLY A 113 0.70 10.94 -15.02
N GLU A 114 0.88 10.99 -13.72
CA GLU A 114 1.65 9.97 -13.03
C GLU A 114 0.91 8.64 -12.97
N LEU A 115 1.68 7.55 -12.97
CA LEU A 115 1.15 6.19 -12.90
C LEU A 115 1.46 5.56 -11.56
N ILE A 116 0.47 4.90 -11.00
CA ILE A 116 0.62 4.10 -9.79
C ILE A 116 0.35 2.65 -10.18
N LYS A 117 1.30 1.77 -9.84
CA LYS A 117 1.18 0.34 -10.12
C LYS A 117 1.19 -0.43 -8.82
N LEU A 118 0.16 -1.23 -8.61
CA LEU A 118 0.00 -2.05 -7.42
C LEU A 118 -0.25 -3.49 -7.83
N ARG A 119 0.26 -4.43 -7.04
CA ARG A 119 0.08 -5.84 -7.31
C ARG A 119 -0.27 -6.58 -6.03
N GLY A 120 -1.39 -7.30 -6.07
CA GLY A 120 -1.83 -8.13 -4.97
C GLY A 120 -1.78 -9.59 -5.35
N ILE A 121 -1.16 -10.42 -4.50
CA ILE A 121 -0.94 -11.84 -4.73
C ILE A 121 -1.63 -12.62 -3.63
N GLY A 122 -2.32 -13.70 -3.99
CA GLY A 122 -2.98 -14.56 -3.01
C GLY A 122 -4.01 -13.80 -2.18
N SER A 123 -3.89 -13.90 -0.86
CA SER A 123 -4.83 -13.25 0.06
C SER A 123 -4.80 -11.72 -0.02
N ASN A 124 -3.75 -11.16 -0.61
CA ASN A 124 -3.62 -9.71 -0.72
C ASN A 124 -4.42 -9.12 -1.89
N GLN A 125 -4.93 -9.95 -2.80
CA GLN A 125 -5.63 -9.44 -3.97
C GLN A 125 -6.99 -8.82 -3.64
N SER A 126 -7.72 -9.35 -2.68
CA SER A 126 -9.03 -8.80 -2.30
C SER A 126 -8.88 -7.40 -1.70
N TYR A 127 -7.82 -7.16 -0.95
CA TYR A 127 -7.54 -5.83 -0.39
C TYR A 127 -7.27 -4.81 -1.49
N LEU A 128 -6.50 -5.20 -2.50
CA LEU A 128 -6.21 -4.30 -3.63
C LEU A 128 -7.49 -3.99 -4.40
N ILE A 129 -8.33 -4.98 -4.63
CA ILE A 129 -9.61 -4.78 -5.32
C ILE A 129 -10.48 -3.79 -4.55
N ASP A 130 -10.58 -3.95 -3.23
CA ASP A 130 -11.39 -3.06 -2.40
C ASP A 130 -10.84 -1.63 -2.37
N ILE A 131 -9.52 -1.49 -2.27
CA ILE A 131 -8.88 -0.17 -2.32
C ILE A 131 -9.18 0.51 -3.65
N HIS A 132 -9.04 -0.22 -4.74
CA HIS A 132 -9.31 0.33 -6.07
C HIS A 132 -10.76 0.78 -6.22
N LYS A 133 -11.71 -0.04 -5.75
CA LYS A 133 -13.13 0.33 -5.78
C LYS A 133 -13.38 1.65 -5.07
N GLU A 134 -12.75 1.83 -3.91
CA GLU A 134 -12.91 3.06 -3.14
C GLU A 134 -12.30 4.25 -3.88
N LEU A 135 -11.11 4.06 -4.47
CA LEU A 135 -10.42 5.15 -5.17
C LEU A 135 -11.18 5.62 -6.41
N ILE A 136 -11.88 4.73 -7.10
CA ILE A 136 -12.65 5.11 -8.30
C ILE A 136 -14.10 5.43 -7.97
N GLY A 137 -14.47 5.42 -6.68
CA GLY A 137 -15.82 5.77 -6.26
C GLY A 137 -16.86 4.69 -6.48
N CYS A 138 -16.45 3.43 -6.66
CA CYS A 138 -17.35 2.30 -6.83
C CYS A 138 -17.59 1.64 -5.48
N ASN A 139 -18.72 1.90 -4.89
CA ASN A 139 -19.07 1.29 -3.60
C ASN A 139 -20.13 0.22 -3.76
#